data_a670a94cf9dd7b1cee9c39d1c0441ae0
#
_entry.id   a670a94cf9dd7b1cee9c39d1c0441ae0
#
_cell.length_a   1.000
_cell.length_b   1.000
_cell.length_c   1.000
_cell.angle_alpha   90.00
_cell.angle_beta   90.00
_cell.angle_gamma   90.00
#
_symmetry.space_group_name_H-M   'P 1'
#
loop_
_entity.id
_entity.type
_entity.pdbx_description
1 polymer ?
#
loop_
_entity_poly.entity_id
_entity_poly.type
_entity_poly.pdbx_seq_one_letter_code
_entity_poly.pdbx_strand_id
1 'polypeptide(L)'
;MDGDVVSVERVIPAGPAAIFALVADASRHPDIDGSGTVQQVKPGAPQLLGLGSTFGMSMHMGIGYSTVSTVVEFEQDRRIAWQTYPVGFLAKFVAGRIWRYELEPTEGGTLVRESWDISQDHQRMLLRLGRLPEKTAANMARTLERIEELVTAP
;
A
#
# COMPACT_ATOMS: atom_id res chain seq x y z
N MET A 1 -14.39 -10.30 0.89
CA MET A 1 -13.00 -10.76 0.83
C MET A 1 -12.94 -11.98 -0.05
N ASP A 2 -12.17 -11.92 -1.11
CA ASP A 2 -12.00 -13.02 -2.06
C ASP A 2 -10.76 -13.84 -1.67
N GLY A 3 -10.98 -15.05 -1.08
CA GLY A 3 -9.90 -15.85 -0.52
C GLY A 3 -9.17 -15.10 0.59
N ASP A 4 -7.89 -14.81 0.37
CA ASP A 4 -7.01 -14.06 1.29
C ASP A 4 -6.71 -12.64 0.79
N VAL A 5 -7.53 -12.11 -0.13
CA VAL A 5 -7.29 -10.79 -0.74
C VAL A 5 -8.52 -9.89 -0.58
N VAL A 6 -8.29 -8.67 -0.15
CA VAL A 6 -9.27 -7.58 -0.18
C VAL A 6 -8.79 -6.56 -1.22
N SER A 7 -9.66 -6.16 -2.14
CA SER A 7 -9.32 -5.19 -3.18
C SER A 7 -10.35 -4.08 -3.27
N VAL A 8 -9.91 -2.89 -3.61
CA VAL A 8 -10.74 -1.75 -3.95
C VAL A 8 -10.27 -1.16 -5.28
N GLU A 9 -11.17 -0.53 -6.02
CA GLU A 9 -10.88 0.06 -7.32
C GLU A 9 -11.41 1.48 -7.40
N ARG A 10 -10.73 2.30 -8.19
CA ARG A 10 -11.18 3.65 -8.53
C ARG A 10 -10.65 4.06 -9.90
N VAL A 11 -11.48 4.68 -10.73
CA VAL A 11 -11.03 5.34 -11.95
C VAL A 11 -10.59 6.75 -11.58
N ILE A 12 -9.33 7.05 -11.81
CA ILE A 12 -8.73 8.35 -11.51
C ILE A 12 -8.45 9.08 -12.83
N PRO A 13 -8.92 10.34 -13.00
CA PRO A 13 -8.75 11.08 -14.25
C PRO A 13 -7.33 11.65 -14.40
N ALA A 14 -6.36 10.76 -14.47
CA ALA A 14 -4.95 11.07 -14.67
C ALA A 14 -4.26 9.89 -15.35
N GLY A 15 -3.15 10.15 -16.01
CA GLY A 15 -2.36 9.09 -16.63
C GLY A 15 -1.68 8.18 -15.60
N PRO A 16 -1.36 6.94 -15.94
CA PRO A 16 -0.77 6.00 -15.01
C PRO A 16 0.60 6.44 -14.47
N ALA A 17 1.40 7.16 -15.25
CA ALA A 17 2.71 7.62 -14.82
C ALA A 17 2.64 8.57 -13.61
N ALA A 18 1.69 9.51 -13.60
CA ALA A 18 1.51 10.45 -12.50
C ALA A 18 1.08 9.75 -11.20
N ILE A 19 0.19 8.78 -11.32
CA ILE A 19 -0.29 7.97 -10.19
C ILE A 19 0.84 7.09 -9.68
N PHE A 20 1.53 6.41 -10.58
CA PHE A 20 2.62 5.50 -10.24
C PHE A 20 3.78 6.23 -9.54
N ALA A 21 4.07 7.46 -9.94
CA ALA A 21 5.11 8.27 -9.32
C ALA A 21 4.86 8.52 -7.82
N LEU A 22 3.60 8.67 -7.41
CA LEU A 22 3.26 8.78 -5.98
C LEU A 22 3.44 7.46 -5.24
N VAL A 23 2.97 6.37 -5.82
CA VAL A 23 2.98 5.05 -5.17
C VAL A 23 4.40 4.49 -5.11
N ALA A 24 5.22 4.74 -6.11
CA ALA A 24 6.61 4.29 -6.18
C ALA A 24 7.59 5.17 -5.37
N ASP A 25 7.11 6.21 -4.73
CA ASP A 25 7.91 7.09 -3.87
C ASP A 25 7.49 6.89 -2.41
N ALA A 26 8.31 6.17 -1.64
CA ALA A 26 7.99 5.86 -0.24
C ALA A 26 7.83 7.13 0.62
N SER A 27 8.50 8.23 0.28
CA SER A 27 8.36 9.50 1.00
C SER A 27 6.96 10.12 0.87
N ARG A 28 6.20 9.71 -0.15
CA ARG A 28 4.84 10.18 -0.39
C ARG A 28 3.77 9.28 0.25
N HIS A 29 4.13 8.11 0.77
CA HIS A 29 3.18 7.19 1.38
C HIS A 29 2.39 7.82 2.54
N PRO A 30 2.99 8.65 3.43
CA PRO A 30 2.20 9.36 4.44
C PRO A 30 1.13 10.29 3.86
N ASP A 31 1.38 10.87 2.67
CA ASP A 31 0.44 11.80 2.02
C ASP A 31 -0.78 11.07 1.45
N ILE A 32 -0.60 9.85 0.96
CA ILE A 32 -1.66 9.06 0.33
C ILE A 32 -2.37 8.12 1.29
N ASP A 33 -1.78 7.81 2.45
CA ASP A 33 -2.33 6.84 3.39
C ASP A 33 -3.71 7.25 3.95
N GLY A 34 -4.71 6.43 3.67
CA GLY A 34 -6.07 6.62 4.16
C GLY A 34 -6.34 6.03 5.54
N SER A 35 -5.40 5.27 6.10
CA SER A 35 -5.55 4.64 7.41
C SER A 35 -5.21 5.57 8.58
N GLY A 36 -4.34 6.57 8.34
CA GLY A 36 -3.80 7.44 9.36
C GLY A 36 -2.69 6.80 10.20
N THR A 37 -2.27 5.57 9.88
CA THR A 37 -1.22 4.87 10.63
C THR A 37 0.19 5.11 10.09
N VAL A 38 0.32 5.43 8.80
CA VAL A 38 1.61 5.71 8.16
C VAL A 38 2.06 7.13 8.49
N GLN A 39 3.22 7.28 9.11
CA GLN A 39 3.68 8.58 9.60
C GLN A 39 4.81 9.16 8.76
N GLN A 40 5.92 8.43 8.60
CA GLN A 40 7.10 8.96 7.95
C GLN A 40 7.99 7.83 7.42
N VAL A 41 8.55 8.04 6.22
CA VAL A 41 9.58 7.13 5.70
C VAL A 41 10.87 7.28 6.52
N LYS A 42 11.51 6.15 6.81
CA LYS A 42 12.79 6.11 7.52
C LYS A 42 13.93 6.55 6.59
N PRO A 43 15.01 7.14 7.13
CA PRO A 43 16.22 7.43 6.35
C PRO A 43 16.77 6.18 5.64
N GLY A 44 17.36 6.38 4.47
CA GLY A 44 17.98 5.32 3.69
C GLY A 44 17.08 4.68 2.63
N ALA A 45 15.80 5.07 2.54
CA ALA A 45 14.95 4.62 1.45
C ALA A 45 15.44 5.17 0.11
N PRO A 46 15.39 4.37 -1.00
CA PRO A 46 15.69 4.89 -2.31
C PRO A 46 14.69 5.96 -2.72
N GLN A 47 15.11 6.90 -3.57
CA GLN A 47 14.25 7.99 -4.04
C GLN A 47 13.05 7.45 -4.82
N LEU A 48 13.27 6.44 -5.66
CA LEU A 48 12.21 5.71 -6.35
C LEU A 48 12.35 4.22 -6.06
N LEU A 49 11.22 3.57 -5.79
CA LEU A 49 11.17 2.14 -5.52
C LEU A 49 11.29 1.35 -6.82
N GLY A 50 12.02 0.26 -6.78
CA GLY A 50 12.13 -0.73 -7.85
C GLY A 50 12.12 -2.13 -7.25
N LEU A 51 12.15 -3.16 -8.09
CA LEU A 51 12.15 -4.54 -7.61
C LEU A 51 13.32 -4.79 -6.65
N GLY A 52 13.01 -5.36 -5.49
CA GLY A 52 14.00 -5.63 -4.44
C GLY A 52 14.34 -4.45 -3.55
N SER A 53 13.85 -3.23 -3.84
CA SER A 53 14.02 -2.08 -2.95
C SER A 53 13.43 -2.36 -1.58
N THR A 54 14.11 -1.89 -0.53
CA THR A 54 13.60 -1.94 0.85
C THR A 54 13.39 -0.52 1.36
N PHE A 55 12.35 -0.33 2.16
CA PHE A 55 12.10 0.93 2.84
C PHE A 55 11.51 0.71 4.22
N GLY A 56 11.94 1.53 5.16
CA GLY A 56 11.39 1.55 6.51
C GLY A 56 10.33 2.64 6.64
N MET A 57 9.33 2.41 7.49
CA MET A 57 8.25 3.37 7.74
C MET A 57 7.98 3.46 9.23
N SER A 58 7.86 4.70 9.73
CA SER A 58 7.35 4.96 11.06
C SER A 58 5.84 4.88 11.03
N MET A 59 5.26 4.13 11.95
CA MET A 59 3.82 3.87 12.05
C MET A 59 3.31 4.29 13.42
N HIS A 60 2.00 4.56 13.50
CA HIS A 60 1.33 4.84 14.76
C HIS A 60 -0.10 4.28 14.74
N MET A 61 -0.41 3.43 15.69
CA MET A 61 -1.75 2.89 15.91
C MET A 61 -1.93 2.70 17.42
N GLY A 62 -2.28 3.81 18.11
CA GLY A 62 -2.30 3.86 19.58
C GLY A 62 -0.89 3.91 20.21
N ILE A 63 0.07 3.23 19.59
CA ILE A 63 1.49 3.20 19.97
C ILE A 63 2.34 3.32 18.69
N GLY A 64 3.50 3.95 18.80
CA GLY A 64 4.46 4.04 17.71
C GLY A 64 5.16 2.71 17.48
N TYR A 65 5.32 2.33 16.22
CA TYR A 65 6.09 1.15 15.81
C TYR A 65 6.72 1.40 14.44
N SER A 66 7.55 0.50 13.99
CA SER A 66 8.22 0.59 12.68
C SER A 66 7.98 -0.64 11.85
N THR A 67 7.95 -0.46 10.55
CA THR A 67 7.86 -1.55 9.57
C THR A 67 9.00 -1.46 8.57
N VAL A 68 9.35 -2.60 7.98
CA VAL A 68 10.25 -2.69 6.82
C VAL A 68 9.48 -3.40 5.71
N SER A 69 9.52 -2.82 4.53
CA SER A 69 8.87 -3.35 3.34
C SER A 69 9.89 -3.62 2.24
N THR A 70 9.67 -4.70 1.50
CA THR A 70 10.47 -5.06 0.34
C THR A 70 9.58 -5.12 -0.88
N VAL A 71 9.97 -4.46 -1.97
CA VAL A 71 9.23 -4.52 -3.24
C VAL A 71 9.41 -5.91 -3.86
N VAL A 72 8.31 -6.63 -4.01
CA VAL A 72 8.28 -8.01 -4.49
C VAL A 72 7.70 -8.15 -5.90
N GLU A 73 6.95 -7.14 -6.38
CA GLU A 73 6.44 -7.06 -7.74
C GLU A 73 6.68 -5.64 -8.26
N PHE A 74 7.13 -5.53 -9.49
CA PHE A 74 7.38 -4.22 -10.10
C PHE A 74 7.25 -4.30 -11.62
N GLU A 75 6.40 -3.46 -12.19
CA GLU A 75 6.29 -3.18 -13.61
C GLU A 75 5.98 -1.69 -13.75
N GLN A 76 6.88 -0.95 -14.39
CA GLN A 76 6.80 0.52 -14.49
C GLN A 76 5.43 0.97 -14.99
N ASP A 77 4.81 1.90 -14.26
CA ASP A 77 3.49 2.50 -14.52
C ASP A 77 2.31 1.52 -14.57
N ARG A 78 2.49 0.27 -14.16
CA ARG A 78 1.46 -0.77 -14.20
C ARG A 78 1.24 -1.50 -12.89
N ARG A 79 2.30 -1.88 -12.19
CA ARG A 79 2.18 -2.69 -10.99
C ARG A 79 3.35 -2.45 -10.04
N ILE A 80 3.02 -2.32 -8.77
CA ILE A 80 4.01 -2.37 -7.70
C ILE A 80 3.36 -3.04 -6.48
N ALA A 81 4.12 -3.92 -5.84
CA ALA A 81 3.70 -4.53 -4.59
C ALA A 81 4.89 -4.64 -3.65
N TRP A 82 4.62 -4.45 -2.37
CA TRP A 82 5.63 -4.66 -1.33
C TRP A 82 5.08 -5.51 -0.21
N GLN A 83 5.97 -6.32 0.35
CA GLN A 83 5.68 -7.17 1.48
C GLN A 83 6.21 -6.49 2.75
N THR A 84 5.34 -6.35 3.74
CA THR A 84 5.59 -5.57 4.95
C THR A 84 5.76 -6.46 6.17
N TYR A 85 6.80 -6.17 6.94
CA TYR A 85 7.09 -6.82 8.22
C TYR A 85 7.24 -5.77 9.30
N PRO A 86 6.65 -5.96 10.50
CA PRO A 86 7.00 -5.12 11.64
C PRO A 86 8.44 -5.41 12.09
N VAL A 87 9.09 -4.40 12.64
CA VAL A 87 10.46 -4.53 13.17
C VAL A 87 10.40 -5.01 14.63
N GLY A 88 11.34 -5.90 15.00
CA GLY A 88 11.49 -6.37 16.36
C GLY A 88 10.76 -7.66 16.68
N PHE A 89 10.37 -7.83 17.94
CA PHE A 89 9.78 -9.07 18.46
C PHE A 89 8.50 -9.51 17.73
N LEU A 90 7.68 -8.54 17.31
CA LEU A 90 6.41 -8.82 16.61
C LEU A 90 6.61 -9.44 15.22
N ALA A 91 7.77 -9.29 14.61
CA ALA A 91 8.06 -9.85 13.28
C ALA A 91 7.91 -11.37 13.22
N LYS A 92 8.01 -12.05 14.34
CA LYS A 92 7.82 -13.50 14.42
C LYS A 92 6.36 -13.93 14.30
N PHE A 93 5.43 -13.04 14.64
CA PHE A 93 4.01 -13.35 14.75
C PHE A 93 3.18 -12.68 13.67
N VAL A 94 3.59 -11.50 13.21
CA VAL A 94 2.86 -10.68 12.24
C VAL A 94 3.79 -10.42 11.05
N ALA A 95 3.62 -11.17 9.97
CA ALA A 95 4.55 -11.03 8.86
C ALA A 95 3.94 -11.49 7.54
N GLY A 96 4.30 -10.78 6.48
CA GLY A 96 4.09 -11.23 5.12
C GLY A 96 2.90 -10.64 4.40
N ARG A 97 2.27 -9.58 4.93
CA ARG A 97 1.20 -8.87 4.22
C ARG A 97 1.76 -8.17 3.00
N ILE A 98 1.06 -8.32 1.88
CA ILE A 98 1.45 -7.68 0.63
C ILE A 98 0.42 -6.59 0.30
N TRP A 99 0.92 -5.39 0.05
CA TRP A 99 0.15 -4.28 -0.48
C TRP A 99 0.49 -4.16 -1.96
N ARG A 100 -0.53 -4.18 -2.81
CA ARG A 100 -0.36 -4.20 -4.26
C ARG A 100 -1.18 -3.10 -4.91
N TYR A 101 -0.56 -2.40 -5.85
CA TYR A 101 -1.22 -1.43 -6.72
C TYR A 101 -1.10 -1.91 -8.17
N GLU A 102 -2.22 -1.93 -8.85
CA GLU A 102 -2.32 -2.28 -10.27
C GLU A 102 -2.99 -1.14 -11.01
N LEU A 103 -2.39 -0.70 -12.10
CA LEU A 103 -2.86 0.44 -12.90
C LEU A 103 -3.14 -0.03 -14.32
N GLU A 104 -4.35 0.28 -14.79
CA GLU A 104 -4.79 -0.05 -16.15
C GLU A 104 -5.32 1.21 -16.83
N PRO A 105 -4.71 1.66 -17.95
CA PRO A 105 -5.24 2.78 -18.71
C PRO A 105 -6.68 2.50 -19.16
N THR A 106 -7.56 3.48 -18.99
CA THR A 106 -8.96 3.40 -19.41
C THR A 106 -9.35 4.65 -20.17
N GLU A 107 -10.53 4.61 -20.78
CA GLU A 107 -11.17 5.81 -21.29
C GLU A 107 -11.57 6.68 -20.09
N GLY A 108 -10.97 7.83 -19.92
CA GLY A 108 -11.23 8.74 -18.81
C GLY A 108 -10.15 8.75 -17.74
N GLY A 109 -9.07 7.99 -17.91
CA GLY A 109 -7.94 8.03 -17.02
C GLY A 109 -7.30 6.67 -16.76
N THR A 110 -7.17 6.31 -15.50
CA THR A 110 -6.55 5.07 -15.09
C THR A 110 -7.44 4.36 -14.09
N LEU A 111 -7.72 3.07 -14.31
CA LEU A 111 -8.32 2.21 -13.30
C LEU A 111 -7.20 1.79 -12.35
N VAL A 112 -7.32 2.18 -11.09
CA VAL A 112 -6.37 1.83 -10.02
C VAL A 112 -7.02 0.82 -9.10
N ARG A 113 -6.36 -0.31 -8.92
CA ARG A 113 -6.75 -1.32 -7.93
C ARG A 113 -5.70 -1.36 -6.83
N GLU A 114 -6.14 -1.21 -5.60
CA GLU A 114 -5.31 -1.48 -4.43
C GLU A 114 -5.78 -2.77 -3.76
N SER A 115 -4.84 -3.63 -3.40
CA SER A 115 -5.13 -4.92 -2.76
C SER A 115 -4.32 -5.11 -1.49
N TRP A 116 -4.97 -5.70 -0.51
CA TRP A 116 -4.37 -6.20 0.72
C TRP A 116 -4.40 -7.73 0.66
N ASP A 117 -3.24 -8.34 0.52
CA ASP A 117 -3.06 -9.76 0.32
C ASP A 117 -2.38 -10.35 1.55
N ILE A 118 -3.12 -11.18 2.28
CA ILE A 118 -2.64 -11.84 3.50
C ILE A 118 -2.33 -13.33 3.30
N SER A 119 -2.30 -13.79 2.05
CA SER A 119 -2.08 -15.21 1.75
C SER A 119 -0.78 -15.76 2.34
N GLN A 120 0.24 -14.91 2.49
CA GLN A 120 1.52 -15.25 3.08
C GLN A 120 1.67 -14.81 4.55
N ASP A 121 0.64 -14.21 5.14
CA ASP A 121 0.69 -13.79 6.53
C ASP A 121 0.49 -14.99 7.46
N HIS A 122 1.33 -15.07 8.50
CA HIS A 122 1.28 -16.16 9.47
C HIS A 122 -0.03 -16.17 10.26
N GLN A 123 -0.69 -15.02 10.39
CA GLN A 123 -1.95 -14.87 11.11
C GLN A 123 -3.18 -14.76 10.19
N ARG A 124 -3.05 -15.17 8.93
CA ARG A 124 -4.11 -14.98 7.92
C ARG A 124 -5.50 -15.46 8.36
N MET A 125 -5.56 -16.59 9.07
CA MET A 125 -6.84 -17.12 9.54
C MET A 125 -7.51 -16.19 10.55
N LEU A 126 -6.70 -15.61 11.45
CA LEU A 126 -7.19 -14.66 12.44
C LEU A 126 -7.57 -13.31 11.79
N LEU A 127 -6.78 -12.87 10.80
CA LEU A 127 -7.03 -11.60 10.10
C LEU A 127 -8.30 -11.61 9.26
N ARG A 128 -8.77 -12.79 8.85
CA ARG A 128 -10.03 -12.94 8.11
C ARG A 128 -11.26 -12.80 9.01
N LEU A 129 -11.08 -12.94 10.31
CA LEU A 129 -12.18 -12.85 11.27
C LEU A 129 -12.46 -11.40 11.65
N GLY A 130 -13.71 -11.15 12.04
CA GLY A 130 -14.11 -9.84 12.50
C GLY A 130 -14.24 -8.81 11.38
N ARG A 131 -14.04 -7.53 11.74
CA ARG A 131 -14.27 -6.38 10.86
C ARG A 131 -13.00 -5.83 10.20
N LEU A 132 -11.87 -6.50 10.37
CA LEU A 132 -10.59 -6.02 9.83
C LEU A 132 -10.58 -5.95 8.29
N PRO A 133 -11.10 -6.95 7.55
CA PRO A 133 -11.19 -6.82 6.08
C PRO A 133 -12.01 -5.62 5.62
N GLU A 134 -13.17 -5.37 6.22
CA GLU A 134 -14.02 -4.21 5.90
C GLU A 134 -13.32 -2.90 6.22
N LYS A 135 -12.68 -2.81 7.37
CA LYS A 135 -11.94 -1.62 7.79
C LYS A 135 -10.76 -1.34 6.86
N THR A 136 -10.05 -2.38 6.44
CA THR A 136 -8.94 -2.27 5.50
C THR A 136 -9.44 -1.79 4.13
N ALA A 137 -10.54 -2.35 3.63
CA ALA A 137 -11.17 -1.90 2.39
C ALA A 137 -11.54 -0.40 2.44
N ALA A 138 -12.12 0.04 3.54
CA ALA A 138 -12.46 1.46 3.73
C ALA A 138 -11.21 2.35 3.75
N ASN A 139 -10.14 1.90 4.39
CA ASN A 139 -8.86 2.63 4.41
C ASN A 139 -8.24 2.73 3.02
N MET A 140 -8.22 1.64 2.27
CA MET A 140 -7.73 1.62 0.89
C MET A 140 -8.56 2.52 -0.03
N ALA A 141 -9.88 2.53 0.12
CA ALA A 141 -10.73 3.44 -0.63
C ALA A 141 -10.36 4.90 -0.39
N ARG A 142 -10.09 5.28 0.86
CA ARG A 142 -9.61 6.64 1.19
C ARG A 142 -8.22 6.91 0.61
N THR A 143 -7.35 5.92 0.56
CA THR A 143 -6.05 6.05 -0.09
C THR A 143 -6.21 6.41 -1.57
N LEU A 144 -7.07 5.70 -2.29
CA LEU A 144 -7.34 5.99 -3.71
C LEU A 144 -7.95 7.38 -3.91
N GLU A 145 -8.83 7.83 -3.02
CA GLU A 145 -9.36 9.20 -3.04
C GLU A 145 -8.25 10.24 -2.87
N ARG A 146 -7.34 10.04 -1.95
CA ARG A 146 -6.20 10.95 -1.73
C ARG A 146 -5.24 10.98 -2.92
N ILE A 147 -4.98 9.83 -3.53
CA ILE A 147 -4.19 9.78 -4.77
C ILE A 147 -4.86 10.63 -5.85
N GLU A 148 -6.18 10.48 -6.05
CA GLU A 148 -6.91 11.29 -7.01
C GLU A 148 -6.79 12.79 -6.70
N GLU A 149 -6.99 13.20 -5.47
CA GLU A 149 -6.86 14.59 -5.05
C GLU A 149 -5.48 15.16 -5.39
N LEU A 150 -4.42 14.41 -5.10
CA LEU A 150 -3.05 14.86 -5.34
C LEU A 150 -2.69 14.95 -6.82
N VAL A 151 -3.10 13.99 -7.64
CA VAL A 151 -2.75 13.98 -9.07
C VAL A 151 -3.65 14.89 -9.91
N THR A 152 -4.81 15.30 -9.41
CA THR A 152 -5.74 16.20 -10.08
C THR A 152 -5.68 17.63 -9.54
N ALA A 153 -4.88 17.91 -8.50
CA ALA A 153 -4.70 19.23 -7.97
C ALA A 153 -4.08 20.18 -9.01
N PRO A 154 -4.55 21.46 -9.10
CA PRO A 154 -3.99 22.43 -10.02
C PRO A 154 -2.54 22.81 -9.67
#